data_d9d9ec04af4e7681fc96986e18c438ad
#
_entry.id   d9d9ec04af4e7681fc96986e18c438ad
#
_cell.length_a   1.000
_cell.length_b   1.000
_cell.length_c   1.000
_cell.angle_alpha   90.00
_cell.angle_beta   90.00
_cell.angle_gamma   90.00
#
_symmetry.space_group_name_H-M   'P 1'
#
loop_
_entity.id
_entity.type
_entity.pdbx_description
1 polymer ?
#
loop_
_entity_poly.entity_id
_entity_poly.type
_entity_poly.pdbx_seq_one_letter_code
_entity_poly.pdbx_strand_id
1 'polypeptide(L)'
;MRYLLTGLTSANAIIEGAMMRTFRLVMIASVLACGTSAMAGDIAPGGTLRAAYLGTNPAQAMRDPATGGIRGPAYDLACELARRNNVPLEFKPIASPPAVIEAVKNGEADIGFVAYEATRLGTVEFSQTYMLVRQSFFVLDGSPIKAIADIDRAGQKIAGTVNDSITLCMKRILKQATIVELENNPAELSKALTARTIDALGANRQRLTTLSTATPGTRLLPDDLFNVPQNIVVPKDRPAPLAAVNALIDEVRLSGFLQSAIERGGAIGVAVAPAGVKAGCPG
;
A
#
# COMPACT_ATOMS: atom_id res chain seq x y z
N MET A 1 -90.54 35.09 -8.10
CA MET A 1 -90.22 36.52 -8.36
C MET A 1 -88.72 36.62 -8.38
N ARG A 2 -88.07 36.59 -9.57
CA ARG A 2 -87.23 37.64 -10.19
C ARG A 2 -86.09 38.08 -9.29
N TYR A 3 -84.88 37.81 -9.66
CA TYR A 3 -83.70 38.40 -10.33
C TYR A 3 -82.48 37.97 -9.55
N LEU A 4 -81.29 37.75 -10.03
CA LEU A 4 -80.58 38.08 -11.28
C LEU A 4 -79.32 37.24 -11.36
N LEU A 5 -79.06 36.70 -12.52
CA LEU A 5 -77.80 36.27 -13.04
C LEU A 5 -77.00 37.52 -13.43
N THR A 6 -75.74 37.61 -13.01
CA THR A 6 -74.63 38.19 -13.80
C THR A 6 -73.32 38.17 -12.97
N GLY A 7 -72.24 37.69 -13.56
CA GLY A 7 -70.90 37.98 -13.01
C GLY A 7 -69.95 36.77 -12.93
N LEU A 8 -69.88 35.94 -13.96
CA LEU A 8 -68.88 34.89 -14.05
C LEU A 8 -68.21 34.88 -15.44
N THR A 9 -67.43 35.90 -15.79
CA THR A 9 -66.59 35.91 -17.01
C THR A 9 -65.38 36.83 -16.89
N SER A 10 -64.57 36.75 -15.86
CA SER A 10 -63.29 37.48 -15.81
C SER A 10 -62.17 36.81 -15.05
N ALA A 11 -62.31 35.59 -14.57
CA ALA A 11 -61.30 34.94 -13.74
C ALA A 11 -60.43 33.88 -14.48
N ASN A 12 -60.80 33.47 -15.72
CA ASN A 12 -60.06 32.39 -16.41
C ASN A 12 -58.92 32.82 -17.32
N ALA A 13 -58.74 34.12 -17.59
CA ALA A 13 -57.68 34.57 -18.51
C ALA A 13 -56.33 34.89 -17.83
N ILE A 14 -56.28 34.91 -16.50
CA ILE A 14 -55.05 35.28 -15.76
C ILE A 14 -54.27 34.05 -15.29
N ILE A 15 -54.89 32.87 -15.24
CA ILE A 15 -54.26 31.65 -14.73
C ILE A 15 -53.47 30.89 -15.83
N GLU A 16 -53.82 31.02 -17.09
CA GLU A 16 -53.07 30.35 -18.16
C GLU A 16 -51.73 31.01 -18.52
N GLY A 17 -51.55 32.30 -18.28
CA GLY A 17 -50.32 33.02 -18.56
C GLY A 17 -49.17 32.78 -17.54
N ALA A 18 -49.52 32.39 -16.32
CA ALA A 18 -48.53 32.15 -15.26
C ALA A 18 -47.97 30.72 -15.26
N MET A 19 -48.75 29.73 -15.77
CA MET A 19 -48.35 28.35 -15.78
C MET A 19 -47.37 27.98 -16.91
N MET A 20 -47.37 28.78 -17.99
CA MET A 20 -46.48 28.53 -19.15
C MET A 20 -45.09 29.19 -19.01
N ARG A 21 -44.90 30.12 -18.05
CA ARG A 21 -43.60 30.73 -17.77
C ARG A 21 -42.76 29.97 -16.73
N THR A 22 -43.40 29.20 -15.85
CA THR A 22 -42.71 28.37 -14.85
C THR A 22 -42.24 27.03 -15.44
N PHE A 23 -42.82 26.54 -16.53
CA PHE A 23 -42.43 25.28 -17.18
C PHE A 23 -41.18 25.42 -18.08
N ARG A 24 -40.77 26.66 -18.45
CA ARG A 24 -39.56 26.89 -19.24
C ARG A 24 -38.28 27.14 -18.43
N LEU A 25 -38.39 27.35 -17.12
CA LEU A 25 -37.22 27.54 -16.24
C LEU A 25 -36.77 26.28 -15.51
N VAL A 26 -37.53 25.19 -15.51
CA VAL A 26 -37.22 23.93 -14.86
C VAL A 26 -36.44 22.97 -15.78
N MET A 27 -36.40 23.23 -17.09
CA MET A 27 -35.74 22.35 -18.08
C MET A 27 -34.25 22.70 -18.36
N ILE A 28 -33.65 23.67 -17.68
CA ILE A 28 -32.24 24.05 -17.91
C ILE A 28 -31.32 23.70 -16.72
N ALA A 29 -31.88 23.19 -15.60
CA ALA A 29 -31.10 22.86 -14.41
C ALA A 29 -30.75 21.36 -14.28
N SER A 30 -31.03 20.52 -15.30
CA SER A 30 -30.81 19.07 -15.21
C SER A 30 -29.66 18.54 -16.09
N VAL A 31 -28.73 19.37 -16.55
CA VAL A 31 -27.63 18.94 -17.42
C VAL A 31 -26.27 19.43 -16.91
N LEU A 32 -26.01 19.35 -15.60
CA LEU A 32 -24.61 19.52 -15.12
C LEU A 32 -24.36 18.69 -13.85
N ALA A 33 -24.85 17.46 -13.81
CA ALA A 33 -24.31 16.42 -12.94
C ALA A 33 -23.71 15.34 -13.84
N CYS A 34 -22.84 15.75 -14.77
CA CYS A 34 -21.85 14.84 -15.33
C CYS A 34 -20.80 14.69 -14.25
N GLY A 35 -21.15 13.95 -13.18
CA GLY A 35 -20.18 13.41 -12.27
C GLY A 35 -19.17 12.67 -13.14
N THR A 36 -17.91 13.07 -13.08
CA THR A 36 -16.80 12.30 -13.59
C THR A 36 -16.82 10.96 -12.86
N SER A 37 -17.59 10.01 -13.39
CA SER A 37 -17.37 8.62 -13.10
C SER A 37 -15.94 8.36 -13.55
N ALA A 38 -15.00 8.35 -12.59
CA ALA A 38 -13.66 7.83 -12.84
C ALA A 38 -13.88 6.48 -13.50
N MET A 39 -13.43 6.35 -14.74
CA MET A 39 -13.71 5.20 -15.57
C MET A 39 -13.10 3.98 -14.90
N ALA A 40 -13.91 3.05 -14.40
CA ALA A 40 -13.46 1.76 -13.85
C ALA A 40 -12.46 1.06 -14.81
N GLY A 41 -12.59 1.29 -16.12
CA GLY A 41 -11.67 0.81 -17.15
C GLY A 41 -10.24 1.34 -17.06
N ASP A 42 -9.99 2.47 -16.37
CA ASP A 42 -8.63 3.02 -16.32
C ASP A 42 -7.72 2.27 -15.35
N ILE A 43 -8.25 1.78 -14.22
CA ILE A 43 -7.44 1.06 -13.22
C ILE A 43 -7.50 -0.45 -13.39
N ALA A 44 -8.59 -0.97 -13.96
CA ALA A 44 -8.83 -2.40 -14.19
C ALA A 44 -9.31 -2.65 -15.62
N PRO A 45 -8.44 -2.49 -16.64
CA PRO A 45 -8.83 -2.53 -18.06
C PRO A 45 -9.44 -3.90 -18.49
N GLY A 46 -9.11 -4.96 -17.76
CA GLY A 46 -9.67 -6.30 -17.97
C GLY A 46 -10.96 -6.58 -17.19
N GLY A 47 -11.57 -5.57 -16.54
CA GLY A 47 -12.78 -5.74 -15.74
C GLY A 47 -12.57 -6.42 -14.37
N THR A 48 -11.33 -6.77 -14.01
CA THR A 48 -10.91 -7.29 -12.71
C THR A 48 -9.66 -6.54 -12.30
N LEU A 49 -9.61 -6.01 -11.08
CA LEU A 49 -8.40 -5.40 -10.53
C LEU A 49 -7.41 -6.50 -10.12
N ARG A 50 -6.32 -6.61 -10.87
CA ARG A 50 -5.23 -7.55 -10.58
C ARG A 50 -4.16 -6.83 -9.77
N ALA A 51 -4.05 -7.19 -8.49
CA ALA A 51 -3.12 -6.56 -7.56
C ALA A 51 -2.04 -7.56 -7.13
N ALA A 52 -0.78 -7.23 -7.41
CA ALA A 52 0.38 -8.00 -6.98
C ALA A 52 0.93 -7.47 -5.66
N TYR A 53 1.29 -8.37 -4.74
CA TYR A 53 1.96 -7.99 -3.49
C TYR A 53 3.12 -8.93 -3.17
N LEU A 54 4.07 -8.48 -2.35
CA LEU A 54 5.19 -9.31 -1.92
C LEU A 54 4.70 -10.33 -0.87
N GLY A 55 4.42 -11.56 -1.30
CA GLY A 55 3.85 -12.63 -0.48
C GLY A 55 4.70 -13.03 0.73
N THR A 56 5.98 -12.68 0.70
CA THR A 56 6.94 -12.90 1.79
C THR A 56 7.06 -11.70 2.75
N ASN A 57 6.26 -10.64 2.56
CA ASN A 57 6.25 -9.46 3.43
C ASN A 57 4.98 -9.39 4.28
N PRO A 58 5.01 -9.92 5.51
CA PRO A 58 3.84 -9.95 6.39
C PRO A 58 3.37 -8.54 6.83
N ALA A 59 4.20 -7.49 6.66
CA ALA A 59 3.78 -6.12 6.90
C ALA A 59 2.79 -5.60 5.83
N GLN A 60 2.81 -6.16 4.62
CA GLN A 60 1.85 -5.83 3.56
C GLN A 60 0.56 -6.63 3.70
N ALA A 61 0.66 -7.95 3.74
CA ALA A 61 -0.46 -8.85 3.91
C ALA A 61 -0.01 -10.22 4.43
N MET A 62 -0.87 -10.88 5.18
CA MET A 62 -0.69 -12.24 5.66
C MET A 62 -1.87 -13.11 5.25
N ARG A 63 -1.57 -14.34 4.80
CA ARG A 63 -2.59 -15.37 4.59
C ARG A 63 -2.69 -16.24 5.84
N ASP A 64 -3.89 -16.41 6.34
CA ASP A 64 -4.18 -17.38 7.41
C ASP A 64 -4.08 -18.80 6.83
N PRO A 65 -3.18 -19.65 7.34
CA PRO A 65 -3.00 -20.99 6.81
C PRO A 65 -4.19 -21.92 7.05
N ALA A 66 -5.00 -21.65 8.08
CA ALA A 66 -6.15 -22.48 8.43
C ALA A 66 -7.39 -22.15 7.59
N THR A 67 -7.64 -20.87 7.35
CA THR A 67 -8.84 -20.38 6.66
C THR A 67 -8.60 -19.96 5.23
N GLY A 68 -7.35 -19.74 4.84
CA GLY A 68 -6.97 -19.14 3.56
C GLY A 68 -7.28 -17.64 3.46
N GLY A 69 -7.89 -17.04 4.49
CA GLY A 69 -8.22 -15.63 4.55
C GLY A 69 -6.97 -14.75 4.46
N ILE A 70 -7.09 -13.60 3.81
CA ILE A 70 -6.02 -12.63 3.69
C ILE A 70 -6.37 -11.41 4.53
N ARG A 71 -5.38 -10.86 5.26
CA ARG A 71 -5.49 -9.64 6.05
C ARG A 71 -4.24 -8.79 5.92
N GLY A 72 -4.38 -7.48 6.10
CA GLY A 72 -3.28 -6.54 6.11
C GLY A 72 -3.52 -5.32 5.23
N PRO A 73 -2.75 -4.24 5.44
CA PRO A 73 -3.03 -2.94 4.83
C PRO A 73 -3.01 -2.95 3.30
N ALA A 74 -2.17 -3.74 2.65
CA ALA A 74 -2.15 -3.84 1.19
C ALA A 74 -3.41 -4.52 0.64
N TYR A 75 -3.90 -5.57 1.33
CA TYR A 75 -5.13 -6.25 0.96
C TYR A 75 -6.35 -5.33 1.12
N ASP A 76 -6.46 -4.65 2.27
CA ASP A 76 -7.57 -3.74 2.55
C ASP A 76 -7.62 -2.57 1.56
N LEU A 77 -6.44 -2.01 1.18
CA LEU A 77 -6.34 -0.98 0.13
C LEU A 77 -6.76 -1.50 -1.25
N ALA A 78 -6.34 -2.71 -1.62
CA ALA A 78 -6.73 -3.32 -2.90
C ALA A 78 -8.24 -3.59 -2.94
N CYS A 79 -8.84 -4.09 -1.85
CA CYS A 79 -10.28 -4.28 -1.71
C CYS A 79 -11.04 -2.95 -1.87
N GLU A 80 -10.59 -1.90 -1.20
CA GLU A 80 -11.23 -0.58 -1.26
C GLU A 80 -11.13 0.02 -2.67
N LEU A 81 -9.98 -0.13 -3.34
CA LEU A 81 -9.81 0.32 -4.72
C LEU A 81 -10.72 -0.44 -5.70
N ALA A 82 -10.82 -1.76 -5.57
CA ALA A 82 -11.71 -2.60 -6.38
C ALA A 82 -13.19 -2.23 -6.14
N ARG A 83 -13.60 -2.05 -4.88
CA ARG A 83 -14.96 -1.64 -4.50
C ARG A 83 -15.34 -0.29 -5.10
N ARG A 84 -14.44 0.70 -5.06
CA ARG A 84 -14.69 2.04 -5.64
C ARG A 84 -14.87 2.01 -7.15
N ASN A 85 -14.20 1.10 -7.81
CA ASN A 85 -14.27 0.92 -9.25
C ASN A 85 -15.33 -0.11 -9.68
N ASN A 86 -16.08 -0.69 -8.73
CA ASN A 86 -17.10 -1.70 -8.95
C ASN A 86 -16.59 -2.88 -9.79
N VAL A 87 -15.39 -3.38 -9.47
CA VAL A 87 -14.76 -4.52 -10.15
C VAL A 87 -14.35 -5.60 -9.14
N PRO A 88 -14.30 -6.88 -9.53
CA PRO A 88 -13.68 -7.94 -8.72
C PRO A 88 -12.20 -7.68 -8.46
N LEU A 89 -11.68 -8.25 -7.37
CA LEU A 89 -10.26 -8.21 -7.00
C LEU A 89 -9.62 -9.58 -7.17
N GLU A 90 -8.50 -9.63 -7.89
CA GLU A 90 -7.52 -10.71 -7.84
C GLU A 90 -6.29 -10.22 -7.08
N PHE A 91 -6.00 -10.80 -5.89
CA PHE A 91 -4.89 -10.39 -5.03
C PHE A 91 -3.83 -11.49 -4.99
N LYS A 92 -2.73 -11.31 -5.74
CA LYS A 92 -1.74 -12.36 -6.06
C LYS A 92 -0.43 -12.18 -5.31
N PRO A 93 0.03 -13.18 -4.53
CA PRO A 93 1.35 -13.16 -3.91
C PRO A 93 2.45 -13.36 -4.96
N ILE A 94 3.49 -12.55 -4.88
CA ILE A 94 4.69 -12.61 -5.73
C ILE A 94 5.91 -12.83 -4.83
N ALA A 95 6.90 -13.56 -5.31
CA ALA A 95 8.03 -14.01 -4.50
C ALA A 95 9.07 -12.92 -4.18
N SER A 96 9.26 -11.93 -5.07
CA SER A 96 10.31 -10.92 -4.91
C SER A 96 9.88 -9.53 -5.37
N PRO A 97 10.49 -8.45 -4.85
CA PRO A 97 10.19 -7.09 -5.28
C PRO A 97 10.41 -6.85 -6.79
N PRO A 98 11.50 -7.34 -7.41
CA PRO A 98 11.65 -7.24 -8.87
C PRO A 98 10.51 -7.90 -9.64
N ALA A 99 10.04 -9.07 -9.20
CA ALA A 99 8.94 -9.77 -9.86
C ALA A 99 7.60 -9.03 -9.73
N VAL A 100 7.35 -8.29 -8.63
CA VAL A 100 6.18 -7.39 -8.53
C VAL A 100 6.26 -6.28 -9.58
N ILE A 101 7.44 -5.66 -9.74
CA ILE A 101 7.67 -4.61 -10.75
C ILE A 101 7.45 -5.16 -12.17
N GLU A 102 8.01 -6.32 -12.49
CA GLU A 102 7.86 -6.94 -13.81
C GLU A 102 6.41 -7.34 -14.09
N ALA A 103 5.67 -7.86 -13.11
CA ALA A 103 4.25 -8.19 -13.28
C ALA A 103 3.41 -6.96 -13.65
N VAL A 104 3.68 -5.81 -13.01
CA VAL A 104 3.00 -4.54 -13.35
C VAL A 104 3.45 -4.01 -14.71
N LYS A 105 4.75 -4.00 -14.99
CA LYS A 105 5.32 -3.55 -16.26
C LYS A 105 4.78 -4.33 -17.45
N ASN A 106 4.65 -5.64 -17.31
CA ASN A 106 4.21 -6.53 -18.39
C ASN A 106 2.67 -6.63 -18.49
N GLY A 107 1.91 -5.94 -17.63
CA GLY A 107 0.46 -5.97 -17.62
C GLY A 107 -0.14 -7.26 -17.08
N GLU A 108 0.64 -8.07 -16.36
CA GLU A 108 0.17 -9.24 -15.60
C GLU A 108 -0.58 -8.84 -14.32
N ALA A 109 -0.23 -7.65 -13.79
CA ALA A 109 -0.95 -6.97 -12.71
C ALA A 109 -1.23 -5.52 -13.09
N ASP A 110 -2.35 -4.98 -12.62
CA ASP A 110 -2.75 -3.60 -12.86
C ASP A 110 -2.11 -2.66 -11.84
N ILE A 111 -1.88 -3.16 -10.62
CA ILE A 111 -1.17 -2.48 -9.54
C ILE A 111 -0.24 -3.45 -8.79
N GLY A 112 0.80 -2.90 -8.15
CA GLY A 112 1.71 -3.68 -7.32
C GLY A 112 2.03 -2.98 -6.00
N PHE A 113 2.14 -3.74 -4.90
CA PHE A 113 2.55 -3.24 -3.60
C PHE A 113 4.02 -3.54 -3.38
N VAL A 114 4.85 -2.50 -3.25
CA VAL A 114 6.30 -2.65 -3.12
C VAL A 114 6.91 -1.48 -2.35
N ALA A 115 8.05 -1.72 -1.72
CA ALA A 115 8.85 -0.66 -1.12
C ALA A 115 9.40 0.29 -2.19
N TYR A 116 9.42 1.58 -1.90
CA TYR A 116 10.12 2.56 -2.73
C TYR A 116 11.63 2.33 -2.66
N GLU A 117 12.25 2.22 -3.82
CA GLU A 117 13.70 2.23 -3.99
C GLU A 117 14.04 2.99 -5.27
N ALA A 118 15.04 3.87 -5.19
CA ALA A 118 15.43 4.71 -6.31
C ALA A 118 15.87 3.88 -7.55
N THR A 119 16.44 2.70 -7.33
CA THR A 119 16.86 1.77 -8.40
C THR A 119 15.69 1.15 -9.18
N ARG A 120 14.46 1.30 -8.69
CA ARG A 120 13.23 0.80 -9.34
C ARG A 120 12.52 1.86 -10.17
N LEU A 121 12.99 3.11 -10.13
CA LEU A 121 12.41 4.22 -10.90
C LEU A 121 12.58 4.00 -12.41
N GLY A 122 11.65 4.57 -13.19
CA GLY A 122 11.69 4.54 -14.66
C GLY A 122 11.10 3.29 -15.31
N THR A 123 10.82 2.23 -14.54
CA THR A 123 10.17 1.00 -15.02
C THR A 123 8.65 1.04 -14.82
N VAL A 124 8.22 1.56 -13.68
CA VAL A 124 6.82 1.76 -13.26
C VAL A 124 6.68 3.13 -12.62
N GLU A 125 5.45 3.59 -12.43
CA GLU A 125 5.17 4.81 -11.66
C GLU A 125 4.83 4.46 -10.20
N PHE A 126 5.42 5.21 -9.27
CA PHE A 126 5.19 5.06 -7.84
C PHE A 126 4.13 6.05 -7.34
N SER A 127 3.16 5.57 -6.60
CA SER A 127 2.24 6.42 -5.85
C SER A 127 2.97 7.19 -4.74
N GLN A 128 2.26 8.12 -4.08
CA GLN A 128 2.69 8.59 -2.77
C GLN A 128 2.80 7.41 -1.77
N THR A 129 3.63 7.59 -0.74
CA THR A 129 3.81 6.59 0.31
C THR A 129 2.54 6.46 1.15
N TYR A 130 2.03 5.23 1.33
CA TYR A 130 0.85 4.99 2.17
C TYR A 130 1.21 4.55 3.60
N MET A 131 2.29 3.79 3.78
CA MET A 131 2.77 3.38 5.10
C MET A 131 4.30 3.37 5.17
N LEU A 132 4.82 3.44 6.40
CA LEU A 132 6.23 3.31 6.74
C LEU A 132 6.43 2.01 7.50
N VAL A 133 7.47 1.25 7.13
CA VAL A 133 7.80 -0.03 7.76
C VAL A 133 9.19 0.04 8.37
N ARG A 134 9.28 -0.10 9.69
CA ARG A 134 10.52 -0.04 10.45
C ARG A 134 11.42 -1.23 10.12
N GLN A 135 12.70 -0.95 9.90
CA GLN A 135 13.76 -1.92 9.62
C GLN A 135 14.69 -2.03 10.80
N SER A 136 15.00 -3.25 11.21
CA SER A 136 15.88 -3.52 12.35
C SER A 136 16.69 -4.80 12.11
N PHE A 137 17.33 -5.32 13.16
CA PHE A 137 18.12 -6.53 13.08
C PHE A 137 17.71 -7.56 14.14
N PHE A 138 17.93 -8.79 13.79
CA PHE A 138 17.68 -10.00 14.54
C PHE A 138 19.04 -10.66 14.87
N VAL A 139 19.28 -10.92 16.13
CA VAL A 139 20.56 -11.42 16.65
C VAL A 139 20.34 -12.52 17.67
N LEU A 140 21.38 -13.32 17.97
CA LEU A 140 21.35 -14.24 19.11
C LEU A 140 21.29 -13.45 20.43
N ASP A 141 20.64 -14.01 21.47
CA ASP A 141 20.53 -13.37 22.79
C ASP A 141 21.89 -13.00 23.37
N GLY A 142 22.88 -13.91 23.24
CA GLY A 142 24.26 -13.69 23.69
C GLY A 142 25.13 -12.81 22.77
N SER A 143 24.59 -12.27 21.68
CA SER A 143 25.32 -11.42 20.75
C SER A 143 25.83 -10.14 21.42
N PRO A 144 27.09 -9.71 21.14
CA PRO A 144 27.63 -8.42 21.57
C PRO A 144 26.94 -7.23 20.87
N ILE A 145 26.26 -7.45 19.76
CA ILE A 145 25.49 -6.43 19.03
C ILE A 145 24.24 -6.08 19.86
N LYS A 146 24.20 -4.87 20.44
CA LYS A 146 23.10 -4.43 21.31
C LYS A 146 22.23 -3.35 20.68
N ALA A 147 22.76 -2.59 19.73
CA ALA A 147 22.10 -1.48 19.06
C ALA A 147 22.53 -1.40 17.58
N ILE A 148 21.83 -0.58 16.80
CA ILE A 148 22.17 -0.32 15.38
C ILE A 148 23.62 0.18 15.23
N ALA A 149 24.11 0.97 16.16
CA ALA A 149 25.49 1.47 16.15
C ALA A 149 26.57 0.36 16.23
N ASP A 150 26.20 -0.84 16.64
CA ASP A 150 27.10 -1.99 16.71
C ASP A 150 27.19 -2.81 15.43
N ILE A 151 26.36 -2.53 14.43
CA ILE A 151 26.22 -3.35 13.22
C ILE A 151 27.42 -3.22 12.27
N ASP A 152 27.98 -2.00 12.14
CA ASP A 152 29.06 -1.76 11.17
C ASP A 152 30.43 -1.87 11.80
N ARG A 153 30.88 -3.08 12.11
CA ARG A 153 32.21 -3.35 12.65
C ARG A 153 32.96 -4.36 11.79
N ALA A 154 34.27 -4.16 11.70
CA ALA A 154 35.15 -5.09 10.97
C ALA A 154 35.03 -6.52 11.53
N GLY A 155 34.96 -7.48 10.63
CA GLY A 155 34.81 -8.92 10.93
C GLY A 155 33.38 -9.38 11.17
N GLN A 156 32.40 -8.49 11.31
CA GLN A 156 31.00 -8.88 11.38
C GLN A 156 30.42 -9.24 10.01
N LYS A 157 29.52 -10.22 10.00
CA LYS A 157 28.76 -10.68 8.83
C LYS A 157 27.30 -10.35 9.04
N ILE A 158 26.82 -9.34 8.33
CA ILE A 158 25.44 -8.85 8.44
C ILE A 158 24.65 -9.33 7.24
N ALA A 159 23.64 -10.16 7.47
CA ALA A 159 22.83 -10.70 6.40
C ALA A 159 21.60 -9.84 6.09
N GLY A 160 21.15 -9.95 4.86
CA GLY A 160 19.86 -9.48 4.39
C GLY A 160 19.39 -10.32 3.21
N THR A 161 18.11 -10.22 2.88
CA THR A 161 17.55 -10.96 1.74
C THR A 161 17.92 -10.26 0.43
N VAL A 162 18.22 -11.03 -0.60
CA VAL A 162 18.53 -10.52 -1.95
C VAL A 162 17.46 -9.52 -2.42
N ASN A 163 17.90 -8.35 -2.88
CA ASN A 163 17.03 -7.26 -3.40
C ASN A 163 16.00 -6.69 -2.40
N ASP A 164 16.07 -7.02 -1.10
CA ASP A 164 15.25 -6.37 -0.09
C ASP A 164 15.79 -4.95 0.22
N SER A 165 14.90 -4.03 0.58
CA SER A 165 15.25 -2.61 0.81
C SER A 165 16.30 -2.43 1.90
N ILE A 166 16.26 -3.23 2.97
CA ILE A 166 17.29 -3.15 4.01
C ILE A 166 18.66 -3.59 3.48
N THR A 167 18.71 -4.63 2.66
CA THR A 167 19.94 -5.12 2.05
C THR A 167 20.56 -4.08 1.12
N LEU A 168 19.73 -3.47 0.27
CA LEU A 168 20.15 -2.37 -0.61
C LEU A 168 20.65 -1.16 0.21
N CYS A 169 19.99 -0.87 1.32
CA CYS A 169 20.42 0.18 2.24
C CYS A 169 21.77 -0.15 2.88
N MET A 170 21.92 -1.34 3.47
CA MET A 170 23.16 -1.77 4.10
C MET A 170 24.36 -1.66 3.14
N LYS A 171 24.19 -2.04 1.87
CA LYS A 171 25.24 -1.89 0.83
C LYS A 171 25.68 -0.45 0.62
N ARG A 172 24.81 0.53 0.87
CA ARG A 172 25.15 1.96 0.75
C ARG A 172 25.85 2.51 1.98
N ILE A 173 25.39 2.11 3.17
CA ILE A 173 25.79 2.77 4.42
C ILE A 173 26.85 2.03 5.23
N LEU A 174 26.88 0.68 5.23
CA LEU A 174 27.89 -0.08 5.98
C LEU A 174 29.23 -0.04 5.26
N LYS A 175 30.29 0.19 6.01
CA LYS A 175 31.65 0.39 5.49
C LYS A 175 32.65 -0.65 5.98
N GLN A 176 32.39 -1.30 7.11
CA GLN A 176 33.31 -2.20 7.78
C GLN A 176 32.81 -3.65 7.84
N ALA A 177 31.49 -3.83 8.04
CA ALA A 177 30.88 -5.14 8.09
C ALA A 177 30.79 -5.79 6.71
N THR A 178 30.90 -7.11 6.64
CA THR A 178 30.65 -7.89 5.42
C THR A 178 29.16 -8.13 5.27
N ILE A 179 28.59 -7.75 4.12
CA ILE A 179 27.18 -8.02 3.81
C ILE A 179 27.04 -9.40 3.17
N VAL A 180 26.16 -10.20 3.74
CA VAL A 180 25.82 -11.54 3.24
C VAL A 180 24.40 -11.51 2.68
N GLU A 181 24.25 -11.79 1.38
CA GLU A 181 22.91 -11.90 0.77
C GLU A 181 22.45 -13.35 0.83
N LEU A 182 21.24 -13.55 1.35
CA LEU A 182 20.60 -14.85 1.47
C LEU A 182 19.28 -14.87 0.70
N GLU A 183 18.88 -16.05 0.25
CA GLU A 183 17.57 -16.24 -0.35
C GLU A 183 16.46 -16.05 0.72
N ASN A 184 15.27 -15.69 0.25
CA ASN A 184 14.13 -15.43 1.11
C ASN A 184 13.47 -16.71 1.63
N ASN A 185 14.22 -17.50 2.40
CA ASN A 185 13.75 -18.73 3.03
C ASN A 185 13.84 -18.59 4.56
N PRO A 186 12.72 -18.49 5.30
CA PRO A 186 12.71 -18.30 6.75
C PRO A 186 13.56 -19.33 7.52
N ALA A 187 13.52 -20.60 7.14
CA ALA A 187 14.27 -21.67 7.81
C ALA A 187 15.79 -21.48 7.62
N GLU A 188 16.23 -21.15 6.41
CA GLU A 188 17.65 -20.92 6.12
C GLU A 188 18.16 -19.63 6.77
N LEU A 189 17.33 -18.60 6.83
CA LEU A 189 17.66 -17.34 7.53
C LEU A 189 17.90 -17.59 9.02
N SER A 190 17.00 -18.31 9.69
CA SER A 190 17.14 -18.68 11.11
C SER A 190 18.34 -19.60 11.34
N LYS A 191 18.56 -20.58 10.46
CA LYS A 191 19.70 -21.50 10.52
C LYS A 191 21.03 -20.77 10.36
N ALA A 192 21.14 -19.82 9.45
CA ALA A 192 22.37 -19.04 9.26
C ALA A 192 22.76 -18.30 10.55
N LEU A 193 21.78 -17.71 11.27
CA LEU A 193 22.02 -17.02 12.53
C LEU A 193 22.39 -18.01 13.66
N THR A 194 21.63 -19.09 13.83
CA THR A 194 21.87 -20.06 14.92
C THR A 194 23.16 -20.84 14.72
N ALA A 195 23.56 -21.12 13.48
CA ALA A 195 24.85 -21.71 13.13
C ALA A 195 26.02 -20.71 13.18
N ARG A 196 25.78 -19.43 13.50
CA ARG A 196 26.78 -18.35 13.56
C ARG A 196 27.55 -18.16 12.25
N THR A 197 26.94 -18.46 11.12
CA THR A 197 27.50 -18.11 9.81
C THR A 197 27.28 -16.63 9.48
N ILE A 198 26.35 -15.99 10.18
CA ILE A 198 26.09 -14.55 10.21
C ILE A 198 25.96 -14.08 11.68
N ASP A 199 26.23 -12.82 11.95
CA ASP A 199 26.16 -12.21 13.28
C ASP A 199 24.82 -11.49 13.53
N ALA A 200 24.21 -10.97 12.46
CA ALA A 200 22.89 -10.35 12.48
C ALA A 200 22.16 -10.53 11.15
N LEU A 201 20.83 -10.54 11.21
CA LEU A 201 19.95 -10.55 10.03
C LEU A 201 19.08 -9.29 10.02
N GLY A 202 19.20 -8.49 8.96
CA GLY A 202 18.38 -7.32 8.73
C GLY A 202 17.08 -7.65 7.97
N ALA A 203 15.94 -7.15 8.49
CA ALA A 203 14.64 -7.21 7.82
C ALA A 203 13.65 -6.21 8.47
N ASN A 204 12.42 -6.16 7.96
CA ASN A 204 11.38 -5.40 8.63
C ASN A 204 10.99 -6.05 9.98
N ARG A 205 10.57 -5.21 10.95
CA ARG A 205 10.23 -5.67 12.31
C ARG A 205 9.18 -6.77 12.34
N GLN A 206 8.15 -6.71 11.49
CA GLN A 206 7.13 -7.75 11.44
C GLN A 206 7.73 -9.12 11.11
N ARG A 207 8.59 -9.18 10.08
CA ARG A 207 9.29 -10.41 9.70
C ARG A 207 10.22 -10.89 10.80
N LEU A 208 11.02 -9.98 11.37
CA LEU A 208 11.95 -10.32 12.46
C LEU A 208 11.22 -10.87 13.69
N THR A 209 10.06 -10.29 14.04
CA THR A 209 9.21 -10.79 15.12
C THR A 209 8.74 -12.23 14.84
N THR A 210 8.29 -12.50 13.62
CA THR A 210 7.88 -13.86 13.21
C THR A 210 9.04 -14.84 13.31
N LEU A 211 10.22 -14.46 12.83
CA LEU A 211 11.43 -15.30 12.91
C LEU A 211 11.87 -15.54 14.35
N SER A 212 11.85 -14.50 15.20
CA SER A 212 12.24 -14.61 16.61
C SER A 212 11.32 -15.54 17.38
N THR A 213 10.02 -15.47 17.15
CA THR A 213 9.05 -16.38 17.76
C THR A 213 9.33 -17.84 17.38
N ALA A 214 9.76 -18.07 16.15
CA ALA A 214 10.07 -19.42 15.64
C ALA A 214 11.51 -19.90 15.99
N THR A 215 12.36 -19.01 16.53
CA THR A 215 13.79 -19.29 16.77
C THR A 215 14.18 -18.89 18.19
N PRO A 216 13.96 -19.74 19.21
CA PRO A 216 14.35 -19.47 20.60
C PRO A 216 15.84 -19.12 20.74
N GLY A 217 16.18 -18.32 21.74
CA GLY A 217 17.56 -17.87 21.98
C GLY A 217 17.99 -16.70 21.09
N THR A 218 17.02 -15.97 20.56
CA THR A 218 17.25 -14.83 19.67
C THR A 218 16.42 -13.62 20.11
N ARG A 219 16.86 -12.43 19.73
CA ARG A 219 16.17 -11.17 20.01
C ARG A 219 16.28 -10.17 18.84
N LEU A 220 15.37 -9.23 18.82
CA LEU A 220 15.45 -8.05 17.96
C LEU A 220 16.25 -6.95 18.66
N LEU A 221 16.93 -6.12 17.87
CA LEU A 221 17.49 -4.89 18.41
C LEU A 221 16.35 -3.93 18.81
N PRO A 222 16.55 -3.11 19.88
CA PRO A 222 15.52 -2.20 20.38
C PRO A 222 15.26 -1.03 19.43
N ASP A 223 16.25 -0.60 18.70
CA ASP A 223 16.26 0.52 17.77
C ASP A 223 16.04 0.07 16.31
N ASP A 224 15.82 1.04 15.44
CA ASP A 224 15.55 0.84 14.02
C ASP A 224 16.64 1.51 13.18
N LEU A 225 17.03 0.87 12.08
CA LEU A 225 17.98 1.45 11.14
C LEU A 225 17.34 2.60 10.35
N PHE A 226 16.13 2.39 9.85
CA PHE A 226 15.34 3.39 9.11
C PHE A 226 13.91 2.90 8.89
N ASN A 227 13.09 3.76 8.28
CA ASN A 227 11.73 3.43 7.85
C ASN A 227 11.66 3.29 6.33
N VAL A 228 11.20 2.15 5.85
CA VAL A 228 11.00 1.91 4.41
C VAL A 228 9.63 2.41 3.99
N PRO A 229 9.56 3.34 3.00
CA PRO A 229 8.29 3.76 2.41
C PRO A 229 7.67 2.62 1.61
N GLN A 230 6.39 2.38 1.81
CA GLN A 230 5.60 1.44 1.00
C GLN A 230 4.68 2.22 0.08
N ASN A 231 4.70 1.84 -1.19
CA ASN A 231 3.98 2.51 -2.26
C ASN A 231 3.18 1.49 -3.07
N ILE A 232 2.20 2.00 -3.80
CA ILE A 232 1.52 1.26 -4.85
C ILE A 232 2.17 1.67 -6.17
N VAL A 233 2.55 0.71 -6.98
CA VAL A 233 3.07 0.96 -8.32
C VAL A 233 2.00 0.66 -9.38
N VAL A 234 2.01 1.46 -10.42
CA VAL A 234 1.15 1.31 -11.60
C VAL A 234 2.01 1.26 -12.86
N PRO A 235 1.50 0.76 -14.00
CA PRO A 235 2.24 0.79 -15.26
C PRO A 235 2.67 2.21 -15.62
N LYS A 236 3.86 2.33 -16.22
CA LYS A 236 4.39 3.61 -16.69
C LYS A 236 3.47 4.22 -17.75
N ASP A 237 3.50 5.55 -17.83
CA ASP A 237 2.75 6.34 -18.83
C ASP A 237 1.21 6.19 -18.73
N ARG A 238 0.71 5.82 -17.55
CA ARG A 238 -0.72 5.74 -17.24
C ARG A 238 -1.09 6.68 -16.08
N PRO A 239 -1.34 7.96 -16.35
CA PRO A 239 -1.58 8.95 -15.30
C PRO A 239 -2.91 8.75 -14.55
N ALA A 240 -3.95 8.22 -15.19
CA ALA A 240 -5.25 8.04 -14.56
C ALA A 240 -5.23 7.00 -13.42
N PRO A 241 -4.65 5.79 -13.56
CA PRO A 241 -4.44 4.86 -12.45
C PRO A 241 -3.63 5.44 -11.30
N LEU A 242 -2.55 6.17 -11.61
CA LEU A 242 -1.72 6.82 -10.58
C LEU A 242 -2.51 7.87 -9.79
N ALA A 243 -3.29 8.71 -10.49
CA ALA A 243 -4.14 9.71 -9.85
C ALA A 243 -5.21 9.07 -8.96
N ALA A 244 -5.87 8.01 -9.41
CA ALA A 244 -6.87 7.28 -8.63
C ALA A 244 -6.27 6.65 -7.36
N VAL A 245 -5.10 6.03 -7.47
CA VAL A 245 -4.36 5.46 -6.32
C VAL A 245 -3.96 6.55 -5.34
N ASN A 246 -3.44 7.68 -5.80
CA ASN A 246 -3.03 8.79 -4.93
C ASN A 246 -4.23 9.42 -4.21
N ALA A 247 -5.35 9.61 -4.89
CA ALA A 247 -6.59 10.10 -4.30
C ALA A 247 -7.12 9.15 -3.21
N LEU A 248 -7.08 7.83 -3.47
CA LEU A 248 -7.41 6.83 -2.46
C LEU A 248 -6.51 6.97 -1.23
N ILE A 249 -5.18 7.04 -1.42
CA ILE A 249 -4.22 7.11 -0.31
C ILE A 249 -4.47 8.37 0.55
N ASP A 250 -4.75 9.53 -0.05
CA ASP A 250 -5.07 10.75 0.68
C ASP A 250 -6.31 10.58 1.56
N GLU A 251 -7.37 10.02 1.00
CA GLU A 251 -8.63 9.82 1.71
C GLU A 251 -8.51 8.78 2.84
N VAL A 252 -7.91 7.61 2.57
CA VAL A 252 -7.76 6.55 3.59
C VAL A 252 -6.81 6.95 4.73
N ARG A 253 -5.89 7.89 4.47
CA ARG A 253 -5.05 8.51 5.48
C ARG A 253 -5.87 9.41 6.40
N LEU A 254 -6.72 10.25 5.83
CA LEU A 254 -7.54 11.22 6.57
C LEU A 254 -8.69 10.57 7.33
N SER A 255 -9.32 9.55 6.75
CA SER A 255 -10.47 8.85 7.36
C SER A 255 -10.10 7.89 8.49
N GLY A 256 -8.80 7.61 8.71
CA GLY A 256 -8.34 6.60 9.67
C GLY A 256 -8.50 5.15 9.16
N PHE A 257 -8.98 4.94 7.94
CA PHE A 257 -9.13 3.61 7.34
C PHE A 257 -7.80 2.87 7.31
N LEU A 258 -6.72 3.53 6.89
CA LEU A 258 -5.39 2.92 6.79
C LEU A 258 -4.82 2.55 8.16
N GLN A 259 -5.03 3.39 9.18
CA GLN A 259 -4.64 3.08 10.56
C GLN A 259 -5.39 1.82 11.04
N SER A 260 -6.69 1.77 10.83
CA SER A 260 -7.51 0.59 11.18
C SER A 260 -7.10 -0.67 10.40
N ALA A 261 -6.70 -0.54 9.13
CA ALA A 261 -6.20 -1.67 8.32
C ALA A 261 -4.87 -2.24 8.86
N ILE A 262 -3.96 -1.38 9.30
CA ILE A 262 -2.70 -1.77 9.96
C ILE A 262 -2.99 -2.51 11.27
N GLU A 263 -3.89 -1.98 12.10
CA GLU A 263 -4.28 -2.56 13.38
C GLU A 263 -4.97 -3.92 13.21
N ARG A 264 -5.95 -4.03 12.32
CA ARG A 264 -6.63 -5.32 11.99
C ARG A 264 -5.64 -6.34 11.44
N GLY A 265 -4.68 -5.90 10.65
CA GLY A 265 -3.61 -6.76 10.14
C GLY A 265 -2.67 -7.26 11.22
N GLY A 266 -2.64 -6.64 12.41
CA GLY A 266 -1.69 -6.95 13.47
C GLY A 266 -0.25 -6.66 13.07
N ALA A 267 -0.04 -5.70 12.17
CA ALA A 267 1.28 -5.41 11.61
C ALA A 267 2.17 -4.66 12.64
N ILE A 268 3.29 -5.25 13.01
CA ILE A 268 4.25 -4.71 13.97
C ILE A 268 5.29 -3.84 13.26
N GLY A 269 5.59 -2.66 13.83
CA GLY A 269 6.59 -1.76 13.25
C GLY A 269 6.11 -1.09 11.96
N VAL A 270 4.82 -0.89 11.83
CA VAL A 270 4.17 -0.23 10.69
C VAL A 270 3.44 1.01 11.19
N ALA A 271 3.51 2.09 10.44
CA ALA A 271 2.77 3.32 10.71
C ALA A 271 2.21 3.91 9.43
N VAL A 272 1.10 4.64 9.52
CA VAL A 272 0.58 5.45 8.43
C VAL A 272 1.63 6.49 8.04
N ALA A 273 1.92 6.60 6.75
CA ALA A 273 2.87 7.60 6.28
C ALA A 273 2.23 8.99 6.26
N PRO A 274 2.87 10.03 6.81
CA PRO A 274 2.46 11.41 6.59
C PRO A 274 2.46 11.77 5.10
N ALA A 275 1.61 12.73 4.71
CA ALA A 275 1.62 13.23 3.34
C ALA A 275 2.99 13.81 2.98
N GLY A 276 3.44 13.53 1.76
CA GLY A 276 4.71 14.07 1.23
C GLY A 276 5.98 13.50 1.88
N VAL A 277 5.87 12.46 2.72
CA VAL A 277 7.03 11.85 3.34
C VAL A 277 7.97 11.24 2.29
N LYS A 278 9.26 11.54 2.43
CA LYS A 278 10.36 10.96 1.67
C LYS A 278 11.29 10.20 2.63
N ALA A 279 10.71 9.26 3.39
CA ALA A 279 11.51 8.38 4.24
C ALA A 279 12.29 7.39 3.36
N GLY A 280 13.33 6.83 3.90
CA GLY A 280 14.15 5.85 3.19
C GLY A 280 15.47 5.60 3.88
N CYS A 281 16.36 4.90 3.22
CA CYS A 281 17.71 4.66 3.71
C CYS A 281 18.46 5.98 3.91
N PRO A 282 19.13 6.19 5.06
CA PRO A 282 20.02 7.32 5.26
C PRO A 282 21.22 7.21 4.31
N GLY A 283 21.70 8.33 3.79
CA GLY A 283 22.86 8.40 2.88
C GLY A 283 22.57 8.94 1.51
#